data_7042f063be7e197f89a8a0b98e32c01f
#
_entry.id   7042f063be7e197f89a8a0b98e32c01f
#
_cell.length_a   1.000
_cell.length_b   1.000
_cell.length_c   1.000
_cell.angle_alpha   90.00
_cell.angle_beta   90.00
_cell.angle_gamma   90.00
#
_symmetry.space_group_name_H-M   'P 1'
#
loop_
_entity.id
_entity.type
_entity.pdbx_description
1 polymer ?
#
loop_
_entity_poly.entity_id
_entity_poly.type
_entity_poly.pdbx_seq_one_letter_code
_entity_poly.pdbx_strand_id
1 'polypeptide(L)'
;MADNELPTDSRISIGRWIIIILGLSFVAILFFKYFYNQATGYTSVPQEIQLKYVDSDYEMNIDTENAMAILSNPHRYRREFNDLVYELNMSILNHVANRMDIGRDAKSKLESEYDKHHPYLRNLYFNDFIAMKDTTSALYQTWYDDASTSSVDILREISSKYTCFLVNHVITALVETEGGKIFAKGKKVDTPCGIAMVEALNPFVKRMEERAAIEDFGRSRGLLQEKVERVIAELATMSVEDKKGINKTLQTKIWGFNVSSSDIEVSAISVLKIGFKLDQYFDVSLNSKNKIVTVTLPAPTILSHEVYPKVDKLDIGWLREVESVDLNKNFNVLRKEFRREAMESDIMDKAKSRAVELMNTMFAPLVSNMSGKYKLRVKFKQNRPEELFEEENAEFSASNTET
;
A
#
# COMPACT_ATOMS: atom_id res chain seq x y z
N MET A 1 -34.61 -3.08 -104.27
CA MET A 1 -34.87 -2.31 -103.07
C MET A 1 -34.37 -3.20 -101.92
N ALA A 2 -33.20 -2.88 -101.41
CA ALA A 2 -32.56 -3.61 -100.38
C ALA A 2 -32.43 -2.65 -99.20
N ASP A 3 -33.09 -2.91 -98.16
CA ASP A 3 -32.94 -2.17 -96.88
C ASP A 3 -31.77 -2.74 -96.07
N ASN A 4 -30.77 -1.88 -95.87
CA ASN A 4 -29.67 -2.12 -95.02
C ASN A 4 -30.06 -1.77 -93.58
N GLU A 5 -30.17 -2.76 -92.71
CA GLU A 5 -30.21 -2.54 -91.26
C GLU A 5 -28.79 -2.64 -90.73
N LEU A 6 -28.32 -1.53 -90.19
CA LEU A 6 -27.08 -1.43 -89.42
C LEU A 6 -27.23 -2.03 -88.03
N PRO A 7 -26.23 -2.75 -87.50
CA PRO A 7 -26.30 -3.32 -86.14
C PRO A 7 -26.21 -2.19 -85.10
N THR A 8 -27.12 -2.20 -84.20
CA THR A 8 -27.17 -1.31 -83.02
C THR A 8 -25.95 -1.54 -82.08
N ASP A 9 -25.13 -0.54 -82.05
CA ASP A 9 -23.97 -0.39 -81.19
C ASP A 9 -24.37 -0.44 -79.69
N SER A 10 -23.98 -1.50 -79.05
CA SER A 10 -24.21 -1.69 -77.62
C SER A 10 -23.24 -0.77 -76.83
N ARG A 11 -23.63 0.47 -76.67
CA ARG A 11 -22.93 1.37 -75.70
C ARG A 11 -23.16 0.81 -74.30
N ILE A 12 -22.22 -0.01 -73.84
CA ILE A 12 -22.09 -0.36 -72.43
C ILE A 12 -21.85 0.97 -71.71
N SER A 13 -22.84 1.44 -70.96
CA SER A 13 -22.80 2.75 -70.33
C SER A 13 -21.59 2.81 -69.39
N ILE A 14 -20.80 3.87 -69.48
CA ILE A 14 -19.64 4.18 -68.68
C ILE A 14 -19.91 3.96 -67.17
N GLY A 15 -21.17 4.20 -66.77
CA GLY A 15 -21.62 3.92 -65.40
C GLY A 15 -21.54 2.44 -64.96
N ARG A 16 -21.77 1.48 -65.90
CA ARG A 16 -21.60 0.04 -65.57
C ARG A 16 -20.13 -0.33 -65.35
N TRP A 17 -19.22 0.25 -66.14
CA TRP A 17 -17.79 0.01 -65.97
C TRP A 17 -17.27 0.60 -64.66
N ILE A 18 -17.76 1.76 -64.24
CA ILE A 18 -17.41 2.38 -62.95
C ILE A 18 -17.88 1.50 -61.80
N ILE A 19 -19.08 0.94 -61.84
CA ILE A 19 -19.60 0.06 -60.80
C ILE A 19 -18.79 -1.25 -60.73
N ILE A 20 -18.40 -1.82 -61.87
CA ILE A 20 -17.58 -3.04 -61.92
C ILE A 20 -16.19 -2.78 -61.36
N ILE A 21 -15.56 -1.65 -61.70
CA ILE A 21 -14.25 -1.28 -61.20
C ILE A 21 -14.28 -1.00 -59.67
N LEU A 22 -15.31 -0.32 -59.17
CA LEU A 22 -15.51 -0.08 -57.75
C LEU A 22 -15.75 -1.40 -56.98
N GLY A 23 -16.56 -2.31 -57.55
CA GLY A 23 -16.82 -3.65 -56.99
C GLY A 23 -15.53 -4.48 -56.94
N LEU A 24 -14.75 -4.52 -58.00
CA LEU A 24 -13.49 -5.24 -58.08
C LEU A 24 -12.42 -4.63 -57.12
N SER A 25 -12.34 -3.31 -57.03
CA SER A 25 -11.41 -2.66 -56.08
C SER A 25 -11.85 -2.92 -54.63
N PHE A 26 -13.15 -2.96 -54.31
CA PHE A 26 -13.63 -3.31 -52.96
C PHE A 26 -13.33 -4.76 -52.61
N VAL A 27 -13.54 -5.71 -53.54
CA VAL A 27 -13.18 -7.11 -53.40
C VAL A 27 -11.67 -7.28 -53.24
N ALA A 28 -10.87 -6.57 -54.00
CA ALA A 28 -9.40 -6.55 -53.87
C ALA A 28 -8.93 -6.00 -52.52
N ILE A 29 -9.57 -4.92 -52.03
CA ILE A 29 -9.27 -4.36 -50.68
C ILE A 29 -9.66 -5.35 -49.57
N LEU A 30 -10.83 -6.02 -49.70
CA LEU A 30 -11.24 -7.05 -48.73
C LEU A 30 -10.33 -8.28 -48.78
N PHE A 31 -9.95 -8.72 -49.98
CA PHE A 31 -9.01 -9.82 -50.16
C PHE A 31 -7.60 -9.47 -49.62
N PHE A 32 -7.13 -8.27 -49.88
CA PHE A 32 -5.84 -7.77 -49.37
C PHE A 32 -5.89 -7.62 -47.83
N LYS A 33 -6.98 -7.07 -47.31
CA LYS A 33 -7.20 -6.95 -45.84
C LYS A 33 -7.32 -8.31 -45.16
N TYR A 34 -7.99 -9.27 -45.78
CA TYR A 34 -8.12 -10.62 -45.24
C TYR A 34 -6.80 -11.39 -45.29
N PHE A 35 -6.09 -11.32 -46.43
CA PHE A 35 -4.79 -11.97 -46.60
C PHE A 35 -3.68 -11.25 -45.82
N TYR A 36 -3.67 -9.94 -45.75
CA TYR A 36 -2.70 -9.15 -45.01
C TYR A 36 -2.89 -9.33 -43.49
N ASN A 37 -4.12 -9.42 -43.00
CA ASN A 37 -4.38 -9.71 -41.58
C ASN A 37 -4.03 -11.17 -41.21
N GLN A 38 -4.04 -12.10 -42.15
CA GLN A 38 -3.51 -13.44 -41.90
C GLN A 38 -1.97 -13.48 -41.98
N ALA A 39 -1.37 -12.59 -42.75
CA ALA A 39 0.09 -12.51 -42.90
C ALA A 39 0.79 -11.70 -41.80
N THR A 40 0.07 -10.85 -41.07
CA THR A 40 0.66 -10.02 -39.99
C THR A 40 0.90 -10.77 -38.66
N GLY A 41 0.68 -12.08 -38.63
CA GLY A 41 1.15 -12.96 -37.55
C GLY A 41 2.59 -13.49 -37.74
N TYR A 42 3.29 -13.05 -38.79
CA TYR A 42 4.66 -13.48 -39.06
C TYR A 42 5.64 -12.37 -38.69
N THR A 43 6.39 -12.57 -37.65
CA THR A 43 7.70 -11.95 -37.56
C THR A 43 8.53 -12.46 -38.74
N SER A 44 9.22 -11.56 -39.45
CA SER A 44 10.00 -11.85 -40.67
C SER A 44 11.24 -12.70 -40.37
N VAL A 45 11.03 -13.97 -40.05
CA VAL A 45 12.08 -14.95 -39.83
C VAL A 45 11.95 -16.03 -40.89
N PRO A 46 13.00 -16.41 -41.59
CA PRO A 46 12.92 -17.37 -42.68
C PRO A 46 12.53 -18.78 -42.28
N GLN A 47 11.94 -19.52 -43.24
CA GLN A 47 10.99 -20.62 -43.10
C GLN A 47 11.59 -22.01 -42.74
N GLU A 48 12.85 -22.12 -42.28
CA GLU A 48 13.51 -23.41 -42.26
C GLU A 48 13.60 -24.08 -40.87
N ILE A 49 13.28 -23.41 -39.78
CA ILE A 49 13.20 -24.03 -38.44
C ILE A 49 11.83 -23.69 -37.81
N GLN A 50 10.96 -24.70 -37.72
CA GLN A 50 9.77 -24.63 -36.89
C GLN A 50 10.21 -24.77 -35.43
N LEU A 51 10.31 -23.62 -34.73
CA LEU A 51 10.47 -23.67 -33.28
C LEU A 51 9.18 -24.14 -32.66
N LYS A 52 9.23 -25.28 -32.04
CA LYS A 52 8.15 -25.83 -31.28
C LYS A 52 8.28 -25.31 -29.86
N TYR A 53 7.39 -24.38 -29.46
CA TYR A 53 7.36 -23.95 -28.06
C TYR A 53 6.94 -25.13 -27.18
N VAL A 54 7.78 -25.51 -26.25
CA VAL A 54 7.56 -26.54 -25.26
C VAL A 54 7.25 -25.94 -23.91
N ASP A 55 6.37 -26.57 -23.14
CA ASP A 55 6.14 -26.14 -21.77
C ASP A 55 7.39 -26.43 -20.93
N SER A 56 7.79 -25.49 -20.13
CA SER A 56 8.94 -25.60 -19.24
C SER A 56 8.60 -24.94 -17.92
N ASP A 57 8.67 -25.72 -16.85
CA ASP A 57 8.62 -25.16 -15.51
C ASP A 57 9.90 -24.33 -15.28
N TYR A 58 9.69 -23.07 -14.92
CA TYR A 58 10.78 -22.14 -14.69
C TYR A 58 10.52 -21.29 -13.47
N GLU A 59 11.49 -21.28 -12.60
CA GLU A 59 11.57 -20.35 -11.51
C GLU A 59 12.94 -19.68 -11.52
N MET A 60 12.93 -18.33 -11.55
CA MET A 60 14.18 -17.56 -11.47
C MET A 60 14.76 -17.67 -10.06
N ASN A 61 15.92 -18.27 -9.94
CA ASN A 61 16.58 -18.52 -8.66
C ASN A 61 17.53 -17.37 -8.26
N ILE A 62 17.03 -16.14 -8.32
CA ILE A 62 17.74 -14.96 -7.81
C ILE A 62 17.27 -14.70 -6.40
N ASP A 63 18.21 -14.56 -5.47
CA ASP A 63 17.91 -14.19 -4.08
C ASP A 63 17.37 -12.77 -4.01
N THR A 64 16.08 -12.66 -3.69
CA THR A 64 15.37 -11.37 -3.62
C THR A 64 15.89 -10.49 -2.49
N GLU A 65 16.38 -11.05 -1.39
CA GLU A 65 16.92 -10.28 -0.26
C GLU A 65 18.25 -9.63 -0.62
N ASN A 66 19.14 -10.40 -1.25
CA ASN A 66 20.41 -9.89 -1.75
C ASN A 66 20.19 -8.86 -2.86
N ALA A 67 19.28 -9.12 -3.80
CA ALA A 67 18.93 -8.18 -4.85
C ALA A 67 18.40 -6.85 -4.28
N MET A 68 17.55 -6.88 -3.26
CA MET A 68 17.08 -5.66 -2.59
C MET A 68 18.19 -4.86 -1.93
N ALA A 69 19.14 -5.53 -1.24
CA ALA A 69 20.28 -4.85 -0.63
C ALA A 69 21.14 -4.14 -1.69
N ILE A 70 21.36 -4.77 -2.85
CA ILE A 70 22.10 -4.20 -3.98
C ILE A 70 21.35 -2.97 -4.56
N LEU A 71 20.04 -3.08 -4.81
CA LEU A 71 19.22 -2.02 -5.38
C LEU A 71 19.06 -0.83 -4.43
N SER A 72 19.08 -1.07 -3.12
CA SER A 72 19.03 -0.01 -2.11
C SER A 72 20.26 0.90 -2.15
N ASN A 73 21.43 0.35 -2.44
CA ASN A 73 22.70 1.12 -2.49
C ASN A 73 23.61 0.70 -3.67
N PRO A 74 23.20 0.97 -4.93
CA PRO A 74 23.88 0.49 -6.13
C PRO A 74 25.29 1.06 -6.31
N HIS A 75 25.59 2.26 -5.78
CA HIS A 75 26.95 2.81 -5.82
C HIS A 75 27.94 2.00 -4.97
N ARG A 76 27.50 1.57 -3.78
CA ARG A 76 28.31 0.73 -2.89
C ARG A 76 28.50 -0.67 -3.44
N TYR A 77 27.47 -1.23 -4.04
CA TYR A 77 27.40 -2.61 -4.54
C TYR A 77 27.45 -2.67 -6.06
N ARG A 78 28.30 -1.81 -6.69
CA ARG A 78 28.35 -1.70 -8.16
C ARG A 78 28.72 -3.02 -8.86
N ARG A 79 29.63 -3.79 -8.27
CA ARG A 79 30.02 -5.09 -8.81
C ARG A 79 28.87 -6.06 -8.74
N GLU A 80 28.28 -6.19 -7.59
CA GLU A 80 27.13 -7.03 -7.31
C GLU A 80 25.90 -6.63 -8.14
N PHE A 81 25.73 -5.33 -8.41
CA PHE A 81 24.72 -4.85 -9.34
C PHE A 81 24.96 -5.35 -10.78
N ASN A 82 26.19 -5.34 -11.23
CA ASN A 82 26.54 -5.90 -12.55
C ASN A 82 26.30 -7.41 -12.60
N ASP A 83 26.65 -8.12 -11.54
CA ASP A 83 26.43 -9.56 -11.41
C ASP A 83 24.92 -9.87 -11.38
N LEU A 84 24.10 -9.09 -10.66
CA LEU A 84 22.65 -9.19 -10.65
C LEU A 84 22.05 -9.00 -12.07
N VAL A 85 22.52 -7.99 -12.82
CA VAL A 85 22.11 -7.77 -14.22
C VAL A 85 22.50 -8.96 -15.10
N TYR A 86 23.67 -9.54 -14.87
CA TYR A 86 24.12 -10.74 -15.58
C TYR A 86 23.19 -11.93 -15.31
N GLU A 87 22.98 -12.26 -14.05
CA GLU A 87 22.13 -13.37 -13.62
C GLU A 87 20.68 -13.21 -14.13
N LEU A 88 20.12 -12.00 -14.02
CA LEU A 88 18.79 -11.70 -14.50
C LEU A 88 18.65 -11.98 -16.00
N ASN A 89 19.53 -11.41 -16.81
CA ASN A 89 19.46 -11.56 -18.25
C ASN A 89 19.78 -12.99 -18.72
N MET A 90 20.77 -13.65 -18.13
CA MET A 90 21.11 -15.05 -18.43
C MET A 90 19.98 -16.00 -18.05
N SER A 91 19.34 -15.76 -16.91
CA SER A 91 18.20 -16.57 -16.47
C SER A 91 17.03 -16.45 -17.44
N ILE A 92 16.71 -15.22 -17.88
CA ILE A 92 15.68 -14.95 -18.89
C ILE A 92 16.01 -15.62 -20.22
N LEU A 93 17.25 -15.44 -20.72
CA LEU A 93 17.71 -16.03 -21.99
C LEU A 93 17.66 -17.56 -21.96
N ASN A 94 18.10 -18.18 -20.87
CA ASN A 94 18.03 -19.63 -20.70
C ASN A 94 16.59 -20.15 -20.71
N HIS A 95 15.66 -19.43 -20.03
CA HIS A 95 14.26 -19.81 -20.05
C HIS A 95 13.66 -19.72 -21.48
N VAL A 96 13.91 -18.62 -22.17
CA VAL A 96 13.45 -18.45 -23.56
C VAL A 96 14.01 -19.53 -24.46
N ALA A 97 15.31 -19.85 -24.36
CA ALA A 97 15.94 -20.90 -25.13
C ALA A 97 15.36 -22.29 -24.83
N ASN A 98 14.99 -22.55 -23.57
CA ASN A 98 14.32 -23.78 -23.17
C ASN A 98 12.91 -23.86 -23.78
N ARG A 99 12.13 -22.81 -23.68
CA ARG A 99 10.77 -22.71 -24.22
C ARG A 99 10.74 -22.83 -25.75
N MET A 100 11.79 -22.37 -26.41
CA MET A 100 11.94 -22.44 -27.86
C MET A 100 12.53 -23.75 -28.32
N ASP A 101 12.81 -24.72 -27.45
CA ASP A 101 13.45 -26.01 -27.75
C ASP A 101 14.73 -25.85 -28.59
N ILE A 102 15.55 -24.85 -28.25
CA ILE A 102 16.81 -24.59 -28.95
C ILE A 102 17.77 -25.74 -28.67
N GLY A 103 18.36 -26.25 -29.73
CA GLY A 103 19.30 -27.41 -29.65
C GLY A 103 20.47 -27.20 -28.69
N ARG A 104 21.01 -28.29 -28.14
CA ARG A 104 22.04 -28.22 -27.10
C ARG A 104 23.30 -27.48 -27.55
N ASP A 105 23.66 -27.59 -28.82
CA ASP A 105 24.87 -26.95 -29.37
C ASP A 105 24.71 -25.42 -29.45
N ALA A 106 23.54 -24.94 -29.89
CA ALA A 106 23.25 -23.52 -29.88
C ALA A 106 23.14 -22.96 -28.46
N LYS A 107 22.56 -23.75 -27.54
CA LYS A 107 22.43 -23.39 -26.14
C LYS A 107 23.78 -23.26 -25.44
N SER A 108 24.76 -24.12 -25.76
CA SER A 108 26.12 -24.01 -25.23
C SER A 108 26.85 -22.72 -25.63
N LYS A 109 26.40 -22.07 -26.70
CA LYS A 109 26.94 -20.79 -27.18
C LYS A 109 26.21 -19.56 -26.60
N LEU A 110 25.08 -19.78 -25.90
CA LEU A 110 24.23 -18.69 -25.36
C LEU A 110 25.02 -17.75 -24.47
N GLU A 111 25.77 -18.28 -23.53
CA GLU A 111 26.60 -17.52 -22.61
C GLU A 111 27.66 -16.71 -23.38
N SER A 112 28.39 -17.33 -24.27
CA SER A 112 29.41 -16.68 -25.08
C SER A 112 28.82 -15.55 -25.99
N GLU A 113 27.60 -15.73 -26.46
CA GLU A 113 26.93 -14.68 -27.26
C GLU A 113 26.47 -13.53 -26.39
N TYR A 114 25.89 -13.81 -25.20
CA TYR A 114 25.50 -12.80 -24.25
C TYR A 114 26.69 -12.00 -23.71
N ASP A 115 27.81 -12.65 -23.45
CA ASP A 115 29.05 -12.02 -22.94
C ASP A 115 29.58 -10.90 -23.85
N LYS A 116 29.32 -10.97 -25.15
CA LYS A 116 29.67 -9.88 -26.08
C LYS A 116 28.87 -8.59 -25.82
N HIS A 117 27.65 -8.73 -25.29
CA HIS A 117 26.72 -7.62 -25.06
C HIS A 117 26.70 -7.15 -23.62
N HIS A 118 27.05 -8.01 -22.66
CA HIS A 118 26.99 -7.71 -21.23
C HIS A 118 27.75 -6.43 -20.81
N PRO A 119 28.98 -6.15 -21.28
CA PRO A 119 29.73 -4.94 -20.89
C PRO A 119 28.99 -3.64 -21.23
N TYR A 120 28.23 -3.61 -22.31
CA TYR A 120 27.41 -2.48 -22.70
C TYR A 120 26.12 -2.41 -21.88
N LEU A 121 25.41 -3.53 -21.77
CA LEU A 121 24.13 -3.61 -21.05
C LEU A 121 24.25 -3.26 -19.57
N ARG A 122 25.27 -3.79 -18.87
CA ARG A 122 25.48 -3.46 -17.45
C ARG A 122 25.65 -1.96 -17.19
N ASN A 123 26.30 -1.25 -18.12
CA ASN A 123 26.45 0.20 -18.02
C ASN A 123 25.13 0.93 -18.28
N LEU A 124 24.32 0.50 -19.25
CA LEU A 124 23.00 1.06 -19.51
C LEU A 124 22.08 0.86 -18.29
N TYR A 125 22.01 -0.36 -17.77
CA TYR A 125 21.19 -0.66 -16.58
C TYR A 125 21.61 0.21 -15.39
N PHE A 126 22.91 0.30 -15.12
CA PHE A 126 23.40 1.09 -14.00
C PHE A 126 23.11 2.56 -14.15
N ASN A 127 23.43 3.14 -15.31
CA ASN A 127 23.26 4.57 -15.55
C ASN A 127 21.78 4.97 -15.52
N ASP A 128 20.91 4.21 -16.18
CA ASP A 128 19.46 4.44 -16.15
C ASP A 128 18.92 4.29 -14.74
N PHE A 129 19.38 3.28 -13.98
CA PHE A 129 18.95 3.06 -12.59
C PHE A 129 19.31 4.23 -11.68
N ILE A 130 20.54 4.72 -11.75
CA ILE A 130 20.98 5.88 -10.96
C ILE A 130 20.21 7.14 -11.37
N ALA A 131 20.08 7.41 -12.65
CA ALA A 131 19.37 8.58 -13.15
C ALA A 131 17.91 8.63 -12.67
N MET A 132 17.22 7.48 -12.67
CA MET A 132 15.85 7.39 -12.19
C MET A 132 15.76 7.49 -10.66
N LYS A 133 16.71 6.88 -9.93
CA LYS A 133 16.75 6.91 -8.47
C LYS A 133 16.99 8.30 -7.92
N ASP A 134 17.88 9.07 -8.53
CA ASP A 134 18.21 10.44 -8.10
C ASP A 134 17.03 11.41 -8.28
N THR A 135 16.16 11.17 -9.28
CA THR A 135 14.96 11.99 -9.51
C THR A 135 13.84 11.73 -8.51
N THR A 136 13.76 10.53 -7.92
CA THR A 136 12.68 10.16 -7.00
C THR A 136 12.97 10.53 -5.53
N SER A 137 14.23 10.67 -5.15
CA SER A 137 14.63 10.86 -3.74
C SER A 137 14.30 12.22 -3.12
N ALA A 138 13.89 13.23 -3.91
CA ALA A 138 13.74 14.62 -3.46
C ALA A 138 12.36 14.97 -2.87
N LEU A 139 11.36 14.11 -2.89
CA LEU A 139 9.96 14.48 -2.67
C LEU A 139 9.32 14.03 -1.35
N TYR A 140 9.92 13.15 -0.53
CA TYR A 140 9.21 12.56 0.61
C TYR A 140 9.93 12.68 1.94
N GLN A 141 9.62 13.74 2.68
CA GLN A 141 9.84 13.84 4.14
C GLN A 141 8.57 13.44 4.91
N THR A 142 7.97 12.33 4.57
CA THR A 142 6.87 11.77 5.33
C THR A 142 7.38 10.64 6.23
N TRP A 143 6.59 10.26 7.24
CA TRP A 143 6.87 9.08 8.06
C TRP A 143 6.83 7.76 7.26
N TYR A 144 6.39 7.81 6.01
CA TYR A 144 6.30 6.69 5.08
C TYR A 144 7.54 6.67 4.17
N ASP A 145 8.20 5.51 4.08
CA ASP A 145 9.38 5.26 3.25
C ASP A 145 9.02 4.20 2.20
N ASP A 146 9.12 4.53 0.93
CA ASP A 146 8.85 3.67 -0.22
C ASP A 146 10.10 3.41 -1.09
N ALA A 147 11.27 3.64 -0.54
CA ALA A 147 12.53 3.58 -1.29
C ALA A 147 12.81 2.19 -1.89
N SER A 148 12.38 1.10 -1.22
CA SER A 148 12.54 -0.25 -1.74
C SER A 148 11.59 -0.53 -2.89
N THR A 149 10.31 -0.18 -2.75
CA THR A 149 9.30 -0.30 -3.80
C THR A 149 9.70 0.52 -5.03
N SER A 150 10.12 1.77 -4.84
CA SER A 150 10.62 2.62 -5.92
C SER A 150 11.83 2.01 -6.64
N SER A 151 12.75 1.39 -5.92
CA SER A 151 13.92 0.72 -6.53
C SER A 151 13.52 -0.49 -7.38
N VAL A 152 12.50 -1.24 -6.98
CA VAL A 152 11.97 -2.37 -7.76
C VAL A 152 11.23 -1.88 -9.00
N ASP A 153 10.46 -0.79 -8.89
CA ASP A 153 9.77 -0.17 -10.03
C ASP A 153 10.76 0.31 -11.09
N ILE A 154 11.86 0.94 -10.67
CA ILE A 154 12.95 1.36 -11.55
C ILE A 154 13.57 0.14 -12.25
N LEU A 155 13.89 -0.93 -11.50
CA LEU A 155 14.43 -2.15 -12.10
C LEU A 155 13.47 -2.77 -13.12
N ARG A 156 12.17 -2.81 -12.81
CA ARG A 156 11.13 -3.29 -13.74
C ARG A 156 11.10 -2.48 -15.01
N GLU A 157 11.12 -1.15 -14.93
CA GLU A 157 11.08 -0.27 -16.08
C GLU A 157 12.30 -0.48 -16.99
N ILE A 158 13.50 -0.49 -16.40
CA ILE A 158 14.74 -0.69 -17.16
C ILE A 158 14.79 -2.09 -17.78
N SER A 159 14.44 -3.12 -17.02
CA SER A 159 14.42 -4.49 -17.53
C SER A 159 13.41 -4.64 -18.66
N SER A 160 12.22 -4.06 -18.54
CA SER A 160 11.21 -4.05 -19.60
C SER A 160 11.71 -3.37 -20.87
N LYS A 161 12.48 -2.30 -20.73
CA LYS A 161 13.06 -1.55 -21.86
C LYS A 161 14.08 -2.36 -22.65
N TYR A 162 14.92 -3.13 -21.97
CA TYR A 162 16.06 -3.81 -22.60
C TYR A 162 15.84 -5.30 -22.87
N THR A 163 14.99 -5.99 -22.11
CA THR A 163 14.81 -7.45 -22.20
C THR A 163 14.37 -7.89 -23.60
N CYS A 164 13.38 -7.27 -24.20
CA CYS A 164 12.90 -7.69 -25.53
C CYS A 164 13.95 -7.50 -26.61
N PHE A 165 14.67 -6.37 -26.57
CA PHE A 165 15.76 -6.12 -27.50
C PHE A 165 16.87 -7.16 -27.34
N LEU A 166 17.32 -7.40 -26.11
CA LEU A 166 18.37 -8.38 -25.80
C LEU A 166 17.98 -9.78 -26.24
N VAL A 167 16.83 -10.26 -25.85
CA VAL A 167 16.35 -11.60 -26.16
C VAL A 167 16.27 -11.83 -27.66
N ASN A 168 15.64 -10.89 -28.38
CA ASN A 168 15.56 -11.00 -29.85
C ASN A 168 16.94 -10.99 -30.49
N HIS A 169 17.85 -10.14 -30.03
CA HIS A 169 19.18 -10.01 -30.61
C HIS A 169 20.05 -11.26 -30.40
N VAL A 170 20.14 -11.74 -29.15
CA VAL A 170 20.93 -12.93 -28.80
C VAL A 170 20.37 -14.19 -29.42
N ILE A 171 19.06 -14.41 -29.38
CA ILE A 171 18.42 -15.59 -29.98
C ILE A 171 18.60 -15.61 -31.49
N THR A 172 18.44 -14.44 -32.15
CA THR A 172 18.68 -14.33 -33.61
C THR A 172 20.12 -14.66 -33.96
N ALA A 173 21.10 -14.14 -33.24
CA ALA A 173 22.51 -14.40 -33.47
C ALA A 173 22.85 -15.88 -33.31
N LEU A 174 22.31 -16.56 -32.29
CA LEU A 174 22.49 -17.98 -32.10
C LEU A 174 21.99 -18.81 -33.28
N VAL A 175 20.85 -18.46 -33.80
CA VAL A 175 20.21 -19.18 -34.91
C VAL A 175 20.93 -18.90 -36.22
N GLU A 176 21.40 -17.69 -36.47
CA GLU A 176 22.19 -17.33 -37.64
C GLU A 176 23.54 -18.11 -37.64
N THR A 177 24.16 -18.28 -36.47
CA THR A 177 25.44 -18.99 -36.32
C THR A 177 25.27 -20.47 -36.62
N GLU A 178 24.13 -21.06 -36.38
CA GLU A 178 23.84 -22.49 -36.67
C GLU A 178 23.32 -22.71 -38.11
N GLY A 179 23.31 -21.68 -38.97
CA GLY A 179 22.78 -21.75 -40.34
C GLY A 179 21.27 -21.89 -40.44
N GLY A 180 20.58 -21.64 -39.34
CA GLY A 180 19.14 -21.74 -39.23
C GLY A 180 18.45 -20.36 -39.29
N LYS A 181 17.23 -20.42 -39.76
CA LYS A 181 16.36 -19.24 -39.83
C LYS A 181 15.10 -19.55 -39.00
N ILE A 182 14.79 -18.70 -38.01
CA ILE A 182 13.70 -18.94 -37.02
C ILE A 182 12.36 -18.49 -37.56
N PHE A 183 11.33 -19.36 -37.45
CA PHE A 183 9.93 -18.99 -37.59
C PHE A 183 9.21 -19.19 -36.26
N ALA A 184 8.68 -18.13 -35.70
CA ALA A 184 7.76 -18.21 -34.58
C ALA A 184 6.31 -18.00 -35.08
N LYS A 185 5.51 -19.05 -35.12
CA LYS A 185 4.06 -18.96 -35.29
C LYS A 185 3.41 -19.26 -33.97
N GLY A 186 2.83 -18.24 -33.33
CA GLY A 186 2.18 -18.42 -32.05
C GLY A 186 1.30 -17.23 -31.67
N LYS A 187 0.56 -17.38 -30.61
CA LYS A 187 -0.14 -16.25 -29.96
C LYS A 187 0.93 -15.26 -29.49
N LYS A 188 0.55 -13.98 -29.31
CA LYS A 188 1.46 -12.90 -28.89
C LYS A 188 2.28 -13.24 -27.63
N VAL A 189 1.80 -14.18 -26.79
CA VAL A 189 2.44 -14.69 -25.58
C VAL A 189 3.59 -15.67 -25.90
N ASP A 190 3.53 -16.37 -27.05
CA ASP A 190 4.50 -17.40 -27.44
C ASP A 190 5.65 -16.81 -28.30
N THR A 191 5.87 -15.51 -28.28
CA THR A 191 7.05 -14.90 -28.86
C THR A 191 8.21 -14.92 -27.89
N PRO A 192 9.49 -14.93 -28.33
CA PRO A 192 10.63 -14.87 -27.43
C PRO A 192 10.55 -13.72 -26.41
N CYS A 193 10.14 -12.52 -26.87
CA CYS A 193 9.89 -11.38 -25.97
C CYS A 193 8.71 -11.64 -25.02
N GLY A 194 7.60 -12.23 -25.49
CA GLY A 194 6.45 -12.57 -24.66
C GLY A 194 6.80 -13.54 -23.54
N ILE A 195 7.55 -14.58 -23.85
CA ILE A 195 8.04 -15.56 -22.88
C ILE A 195 8.95 -14.88 -21.86
N ALA A 196 9.93 -14.08 -22.32
CA ALA A 196 10.84 -13.36 -21.44
C ALA A 196 10.12 -12.45 -20.45
N MET A 197 9.11 -11.70 -20.93
CA MET A 197 8.38 -10.74 -20.11
C MET A 197 7.37 -11.43 -19.18
N VAL A 198 6.54 -12.33 -19.71
CA VAL A 198 5.40 -12.86 -18.96
C VAL A 198 5.78 -14.02 -18.05
N GLU A 199 6.66 -14.90 -18.52
CA GLU A 199 7.00 -16.13 -17.79
C GLU A 199 8.26 -15.98 -16.92
N ALA A 200 9.21 -15.10 -17.28
CA ALA A 200 10.44 -14.91 -16.53
C ALA A 200 10.47 -13.61 -15.72
N LEU A 201 10.36 -12.44 -16.37
CA LEU A 201 10.56 -11.16 -15.72
C LEU A 201 9.41 -10.81 -14.74
N ASN A 202 8.15 -10.91 -15.18
CA ASN A 202 7.02 -10.52 -14.33
C ASN A 202 6.90 -11.30 -13.01
N PRO A 203 7.06 -12.64 -12.97
CA PRO A 203 7.04 -13.38 -11.72
C PRO A 203 8.19 -13.00 -10.78
N PHE A 204 9.38 -12.72 -11.31
CA PHE A 204 10.50 -12.24 -10.52
C PHE A 204 10.23 -10.85 -9.93
N VAL A 205 9.82 -9.89 -10.76
CA VAL A 205 9.47 -8.54 -10.30
C VAL A 205 8.39 -8.58 -9.23
N LYS A 206 7.38 -9.43 -9.39
CA LYS A 206 6.32 -9.58 -8.38
C LYS A 206 6.86 -10.05 -7.03
N ARG A 207 7.81 -11.01 -7.00
CA ARG A 207 8.45 -11.43 -5.75
C ARG A 207 9.27 -10.29 -5.14
N MET A 208 9.98 -9.51 -5.98
CA MET A 208 10.71 -8.32 -5.54
C MET A 208 9.79 -7.26 -4.95
N GLU A 209 8.64 -6.97 -5.58
CA GLU A 209 7.63 -6.03 -5.08
C GLU A 209 7.07 -6.48 -3.71
N GLU A 210 6.77 -7.77 -3.55
CA GLU A 210 6.31 -8.32 -2.27
C GLU A 210 7.37 -8.16 -1.17
N ARG A 211 8.65 -8.37 -1.48
CA ARG A 211 9.76 -8.20 -0.55
C ARG A 211 10.00 -6.72 -0.22
N ALA A 212 10.01 -5.86 -1.25
CA ALA A 212 10.17 -4.41 -1.10
C ALA A 212 9.10 -3.81 -0.17
N ALA A 213 7.85 -4.20 -0.36
CA ALA A 213 6.75 -3.75 0.48
C ALA A 213 6.92 -4.12 1.97
N ILE A 214 7.47 -5.30 2.25
CA ILE A 214 7.78 -5.73 3.62
C ILE A 214 8.89 -4.86 4.23
N GLU A 215 9.93 -4.55 3.45
CA GLU A 215 11.06 -3.75 3.90
C GLU A 215 10.65 -2.28 4.13
N ASP A 216 9.92 -1.68 3.19
CA ASP A 216 9.37 -0.32 3.32
C ASP A 216 8.42 -0.21 4.51
N PHE A 217 7.59 -1.24 4.74
CA PHE A 217 6.75 -1.31 5.94
C PHE A 217 7.60 -1.32 7.21
N GLY A 218 8.67 -2.10 7.26
CA GLY A 218 9.56 -2.18 8.43
C GLY A 218 10.20 -0.83 8.77
N ARG A 219 10.70 -0.11 7.76
CA ARG A 219 11.25 1.25 7.92
C ARG A 219 10.19 2.26 8.33
N SER A 220 9.06 2.30 7.63
CA SER A 220 7.95 3.20 7.93
C SER A 220 7.39 2.98 9.33
N ARG A 221 7.30 1.72 9.78
CA ARG A 221 6.92 1.37 11.14
C ARG A 221 7.88 1.97 12.16
N GLY A 222 9.20 1.84 11.94
CA GLY A 222 10.21 2.40 12.82
C GLY A 222 10.11 3.93 12.93
N LEU A 223 9.99 4.61 11.79
CA LEU A 223 9.79 6.07 11.73
C LEU A 223 8.51 6.52 12.45
N LEU A 224 7.42 5.78 12.27
CA LEU A 224 6.15 6.09 12.92
C LEU A 224 6.23 5.87 14.43
N GLN A 225 6.82 4.76 14.90
CA GLN A 225 7.01 4.50 16.32
C GLN A 225 7.85 5.61 16.97
N GLU A 226 8.97 5.99 16.36
CA GLU A 226 9.80 7.09 16.85
C GLU A 226 9.03 8.42 16.92
N LYS A 227 8.19 8.70 15.91
CA LYS A 227 7.36 9.91 15.88
C LYS A 227 6.27 9.88 16.96
N VAL A 228 5.64 8.74 17.19
CA VAL A 228 4.66 8.56 18.26
C VAL A 228 5.30 8.75 19.62
N GLU A 229 6.43 8.13 19.89
CA GLU A 229 7.15 8.24 21.16
C GLU A 229 7.61 9.70 21.46
N ARG A 230 8.00 10.45 20.43
CA ARG A 230 8.51 11.83 20.61
C ARG A 230 7.44 12.91 20.56
N VAL A 231 6.37 12.74 19.78
CA VAL A 231 5.48 13.85 19.40
C VAL A 231 4.02 13.59 19.80
N ILE A 232 3.58 12.34 19.83
CA ILE A 232 2.18 11.96 20.05
C ILE A 232 2.09 11.02 21.24
N ALA A 233 2.39 11.52 22.44
CA ALA A 233 2.24 10.71 23.66
C ALA A 233 0.77 10.34 23.91
N GLU A 234 -0.15 11.26 23.58
CA GLU A 234 -1.58 11.07 23.80
C GLU A 234 -2.38 11.31 22.52
N LEU A 235 -3.27 10.40 22.21
CA LEU A 235 -4.24 10.54 21.14
C LEU A 235 -5.63 10.88 21.73
N ALA A 236 -5.95 12.16 21.82
CA ALA A 236 -7.29 12.60 22.23
C ALA A 236 -8.29 12.44 21.07
N THR A 237 -9.32 11.64 21.28
CA THR A 237 -10.33 11.35 20.24
C THR A 237 -11.67 12.00 20.47
N MET A 238 -12.00 12.32 21.73
CA MET A 238 -13.27 12.94 22.10
C MET A 238 -13.13 13.91 23.27
N SER A 239 -13.91 14.98 23.24
CA SER A 239 -14.19 15.84 24.39
C SER A 239 -15.70 15.82 24.63
N VAL A 240 -16.08 15.59 25.87
CA VAL A 240 -17.50 15.56 26.29
C VAL A 240 -17.71 16.59 27.38
N GLU A 241 -18.73 17.41 27.23
CA GLU A 241 -19.15 18.39 28.18
C GLU A 241 -20.53 17.99 28.73
N ASP A 242 -20.68 17.97 30.06
CA ASP A 242 -21.92 17.69 30.74
C ASP A 242 -22.12 18.67 31.92
N LYS A 243 -23.36 18.97 32.25
CA LYS A 243 -23.72 19.87 33.36
C LYS A 243 -24.63 19.16 34.35
N LYS A 244 -24.24 19.16 35.62
CA LYS A 244 -25.03 18.60 36.71
C LYS A 244 -25.13 19.54 37.91
N GLY A 245 -26.18 19.37 38.68
CA GLY A 245 -26.39 20.04 39.94
C GLY A 245 -26.71 19.07 41.08
N ILE A 246 -26.28 19.42 42.27
CA ILE A 246 -26.71 18.77 43.53
C ILE A 246 -27.34 19.79 44.42
N ASN A 247 -28.54 19.44 44.94
CA ASN A 247 -29.20 20.20 46.02
C ASN A 247 -29.06 19.44 47.31
N LYS A 248 -28.48 20.05 48.34
CA LYS A 248 -28.27 19.48 49.64
C LYS A 248 -28.72 20.39 50.73
N THR A 249 -29.70 19.92 51.50
CA THR A 249 -30.17 20.59 52.72
C THR A 249 -29.41 20.05 53.92
N LEU A 250 -28.74 20.91 54.64
CA LEU A 250 -28.05 20.59 55.90
C LEU A 250 -28.92 21.07 57.06
N GLN A 251 -29.20 20.14 57.97
CA GLN A 251 -30.05 20.42 59.16
C GLN A 251 -29.21 20.43 60.42
N THR A 252 -29.36 21.44 61.24
CA THR A 252 -28.81 21.46 62.58
C THR A 252 -29.88 21.10 63.57
N LYS A 253 -29.63 19.98 64.31
CA LYS A 253 -30.55 19.47 65.35
C LYS A 253 -29.99 19.75 66.75
N ILE A 254 -30.82 20.37 67.63
CA ILE A 254 -30.54 20.50 69.07
C ILE A 254 -31.64 19.74 69.81
N TRP A 255 -31.25 18.76 70.65
CA TRP A 255 -32.16 17.90 71.38
C TRP A 255 -33.25 17.22 70.52
N GLY A 256 -32.89 16.84 69.27
CA GLY A 256 -33.81 16.16 68.34
C GLY A 256 -34.74 17.08 67.53
N PHE A 257 -34.71 18.39 67.75
CA PHE A 257 -35.49 19.38 66.98
C PHE A 257 -34.61 20.07 65.96
N ASN A 258 -35.14 20.27 64.71
CA ASN A 258 -34.46 21.03 63.68
C ASN A 258 -34.53 22.54 64.03
N VAL A 259 -33.41 23.16 64.38
CA VAL A 259 -33.32 24.54 64.84
C VAL A 259 -32.81 25.49 63.74
N SER A 260 -32.09 24.93 62.76
CA SER A 260 -31.64 25.70 61.62
C SER A 260 -31.40 24.78 60.43
N SER A 261 -31.68 25.22 59.23
CA SER A 261 -31.38 24.55 57.97
C SER A 261 -30.55 25.47 57.08
N SER A 262 -29.65 24.90 56.35
CA SER A 262 -28.90 25.57 55.29
C SER A 262 -29.11 24.79 54.01
N ASP A 263 -29.51 25.51 52.97
CA ASP A 263 -29.71 24.92 51.63
C ASP A 263 -28.56 25.33 50.75
N ILE A 264 -27.86 24.32 50.20
CA ILE A 264 -26.77 24.50 49.30
C ILE A 264 -27.13 23.84 47.98
N GLU A 265 -27.20 24.66 46.94
CA GLU A 265 -27.35 24.19 45.58
C GLU A 265 -26.06 24.45 44.80
N VAL A 266 -25.44 23.39 44.35
CA VAL A 266 -24.19 23.43 43.60
C VAL A 266 -24.40 22.79 42.25
N SER A 267 -23.94 23.45 41.21
CA SER A 267 -23.82 22.85 39.88
C SER A 267 -22.37 22.80 39.41
N ALA A 268 -22.09 21.94 38.50
CA ALA A 268 -20.79 21.90 37.87
C ALA A 268 -20.90 21.54 36.39
N ILE A 269 -20.03 22.15 35.58
CA ILE A 269 -19.81 21.76 34.20
C ILE A 269 -18.57 20.88 34.19
N SER A 270 -18.72 19.69 33.65
CA SER A 270 -17.65 18.70 33.53
C SER A 270 -17.20 18.60 32.07
N VAL A 271 -15.91 18.72 31.81
CA VAL A 271 -15.29 18.51 30.52
C VAL A 271 -14.36 17.32 30.62
N LEU A 272 -14.72 16.23 29.98
CA LEU A 272 -13.90 15.03 29.91
C LEU A 272 -13.23 14.93 28.53
N LYS A 273 -11.91 14.72 28.52
CA LYS A 273 -11.17 14.33 27.32
C LYS A 273 -10.86 12.86 27.40
N ILE A 274 -11.30 12.10 26.38
CA ILE A 274 -11.14 10.66 26.28
C ILE A 274 -10.24 10.38 25.09
N GLY A 275 -9.30 9.47 25.27
CA GLY A 275 -8.34 9.10 24.25
C GLY A 275 -7.49 7.89 24.63
N PHE A 276 -6.31 7.83 24.06
CA PHE A 276 -5.40 6.69 24.18
C PHE A 276 -4.00 7.19 24.56
N LYS A 277 -3.39 6.57 25.57
CA LYS A 277 -2.00 6.85 26.00
C LYS A 277 -1.05 6.01 25.14
N LEU A 278 -0.63 6.55 24.00
CA LEU A 278 0.21 5.84 23.02
C LEU A 278 1.64 5.64 23.51
N ASP A 279 2.09 6.45 24.46
CA ASP A 279 3.37 6.30 25.16
C ASP A 279 3.43 5.02 26.02
N GLN A 280 2.30 4.55 26.52
CA GLN A 280 2.24 3.30 27.27
C GLN A 280 2.23 2.07 26.36
N TYR A 281 1.53 2.15 25.23
CA TYR A 281 1.47 1.05 24.27
C TYR A 281 1.04 1.52 22.89
N PHE A 282 1.88 1.24 21.90
CA PHE A 282 1.57 1.39 20.49
C PHE A 282 2.33 0.33 19.70
N ASP A 283 1.63 -0.53 18.96
CA ASP A 283 2.26 -1.55 18.15
C ASP A 283 1.68 -1.60 16.74
N VAL A 284 2.57 -1.77 15.77
CA VAL A 284 2.21 -1.97 14.37
C VAL A 284 2.90 -3.23 13.86
N SER A 285 2.12 -4.24 13.55
CA SER A 285 2.60 -5.55 13.11
C SER A 285 2.11 -5.92 11.72
N LEU A 286 2.95 -6.65 10.98
CA LEU A 286 2.65 -7.15 9.64
C LEU A 286 2.54 -8.67 9.66
N ASN A 287 1.42 -9.19 9.16
CA ASN A 287 1.26 -10.59 8.86
C ASN A 287 1.25 -10.78 7.33
N SER A 288 2.42 -11.07 6.76
CA SER A 288 2.60 -11.22 5.31
C SER A 288 1.82 -12.41 4.74
N LYS A 289 1.68 -13.49 5.51
CA LYS A 289 0.93 -14.69 5.10
C LYS A 289 -0.55 -14.40 4.88
N ASN A 290 -1.15 -13.63 5.78
CA ASN A 290 -2.56 -13.28 5.73
C ASN A 290 -2.81 -11.91 5.06
N LYS A 291 -1.75 -11.20 4.67
CA LYS A 291 -1.80 -9.85 4.09
C LYS A 291 -2.57 -8.87 4.99
N ILE A 292 -2.23 -8.85 6.29
CA ILE A 292 -2.88 -7.99 7.27
C ILE A 292 -1.83 -7.15 7.99
N VAL A 293 -2.02 -5.83 7.96
CA VAL A 293 -1.37 -4.87 8.84
C VAL A 293 -2.26 -4.70 10.07
N THR A 294 -1.73 -4.92 11.27
CA THR A 294 -2.46 -4.74 12.52
C THR A 294 -1.85 -3.60 13.31
N VAL A 295 -2.66 -2.59 13.60
CA VAL A 295 -2.34 -1.52 14.54
C VAL A 295 -3.03 -1.84 15.86
N THR A 296 -2.25 -1.92 16.94
CA THR A 296 -2.78 -2.21 18.27
C THR A 296 -2.60 -0.99 19.16
N LEU A 297 -3.71 -0.47 19.67
CA LEU A 297 -3.78 0.68 20.56
C LEU A 297 -4.03 0.20 22.00
N PRO A 298 -3.69 1.00 23.04
CA PRO A 298 -4.13 0.72 24.40
C PRO A 298 -5.67 0.83 24.50
N ALA A 299 -6.25 0.51 25.62
CA ALA A 299 -7.67 0.78 25.86
C ALA A 299 -7.90 2.30 25.95
N PRO A 300 -9.10 2.79 25.58
CA PRO A 300 -9.44 4.19 25.77
C PRO A 300 -9.50 4.50 27.28
N THR A 301 -8.99 5.68 27.63
CA THR A 301 -8.97 6.17 29.01
C THR A 301 -9.36 7.64 29.06
N ILE A 302 -9.69 8.11 30.27
CA ILE A 302 -9.90 9.54 30.51
C ILE A 302 -8.52 10.20 30.62
N LEU A 303 -8.17 11.03 29.63
CA LEU A 303 -6.91 11.77 29.58
C LEU A 303 -6.91 12.98 30.51
N SER A 304 -8.03 13.72 30.55
CA SER A 304 -8.22 14.81 31.49
C SER A 304 -9.68 14.94 31.90
N HIS A 305 -9.91 15.41 33.11
CA HIS A 305 -11.22 15.67 33.66
C HIS A 305 -11.20 17.02 34.37
N GLU A 306 -11.73 18.03 33.72
CA GLU A 306 -11.86 19.38 34.26
C GLU A 306 -13.29 19.56 34.76
N VAL A 307 -13.44 20.10 36.00
CA VAL A 307 -14.73 20.38 36.58
C VAL A 307 -14.76 21.83 36.99
N TYR A 308 -15.73 22.56 36.42
CA TYR A 308 -15.94 23.96 36.69
C TYR A 308 -17.14 24.12 37.65
N PRO A 309 -16.88 24.23 38.96
CA PRO A 309 -17.93 24.29 39.95
C PRO A 309 -18.58 25.66 39.97
N LYS A 310 -19.89 25.67 40.22
CA LYS A 310 -20.70 26.88 40.42
C LYS A 310 -21.63 26.66 41.60
N VAL A 311 -21.63 27.61 42.53
CA VAL A 311 -22.64 27.68 43.61
C VAL A 311 -23.82 28.46 43.09
N ASP A 312 -24.95 27.80 42.88
CA ASP A 312 -26.17 28.42 42.34
C ASP A 312 -27.04 29.04 43.48
N LYS A 313 -27.06 28.40 44.66
CA LYS A 313 -27.75 28.90 45.84
C LYS A 313 -26.97 28.53 47.10
N LEU A 314 -26.81 29.49 47.97
CA LEU A 314 -26.22 29.32 49.29
C LEU A 314 -27.10 30.06 50.31
N ASP A 315 -27.97 29.33 50.99
CA ASP A 315 -28.79 29.84 52.06
C ASP A 315 -28.30 29.28 53.38
N ILE A 316 -27.65 30.13 54.18
CA ILE A 316 -26.97 29.73 55.41
C ILE A 316 -27.88 30.04 56.58
N GLY A 317 -28.30 29.00 57.31
CA GLY A 317 -29.08 29.14 58.52
C GLY A 317 -28.26 29.87 59.61
N TRP A 318 -28.90 30.71 60.40
CA TRP A 318 -28.30 31.63 61.37
C TRP A 318 -27.44 31.00 62.47
N LEU A 319 -27.54 29.67 62.66
CA LEU A 319 -26.73 28.90 63.65
C LEU A 319 -25.63 28.04 63.01
N ARG A 320 -25.32 28.19 61.74
CA ARG A 320 -24.37 27.31 61.05
C ARG A 320 -23.52 28.08 60.07
N GLU A 321 -22.23 27.84 60.18
CA GLU A 321 -21.26 28.22 59.13
C GLU A 321 -21.12 27.07 58.12
N VAL A 322 -21.10 27.42 56.81
CA VAL A 322 -20.81 26.48 55.74
C VAL A 322 -19.28 26.43 55.61
N GLU A 323 -18.68 25.35 56.06
CA GLU A 323 -17.25 25.16 55.90
C GLU A 323 -16.89 24.85 54.42
N SER A 324 -15.73 25.33 53.97
CA SER A 324 -15.20 25.03 52.66
C SER A 324 -15.07 23.51 52.38
N VAL A 325 -14.91 22.73 53.42
CA VAL A 325 -14.87 21.26 53.38
C VAL A 325 -16.18 20.65 52.89
N ASP A 326 -17.36 21.22 53.26
CA ASP A 326 -18.66 20.73 52.80
C ASP A 326 -18.88 21.00 51.30
N LEU A 327 -18.42 22.14 50.80
CA LEU A 327 -18.46 22.48 49.38
C LEU A 327 -17.55 21.56 48.55
N ASN A 328 -16.31 21.38 48.98
CA ASN A 328 -15.33 20.50 48.31
C ASN A 328 -15.84 19.06 48.27
N LYS A 329 -16.49 18.57 49.35
CA LYS A 329 -17.07 17.25 49.37
C LYS A 329 -18.17 17.08 48.33
N ASN A 330 -19.02 18.08 48.14
CA ASN A 330 -20.08 18.05 47.12
C ASN A 330 -19.52 18.09 45.69
N PHE A 331 -18.48 18.87 45.42
CA PHE A 331 -17.80 18.89 44.14
C PHE A 331 -17.09 17.57 43.84
N ASN A 332 -16.48 16.93 44.82
CA ASN A 332 -15.88 15.60 44.65
C ASN A 332 -16.94 14.52 44.38
N VAL A 333 -18.14 14.63 44.95
CA VAL A 333 -19.26 13.74 44.59
C VAL A 333 -19.67 13.94 43.14
N LEU A 334 -19.81 15.18 42.67
CA LEU A 334 -20.14 15.50 41.28
C LEU A 334 -19.05 14.96 40.34
N ARG A 335 -17.77 15.17 40.66
CA ARG A 335 -16.65 14.65 39.87
C ARG A 335 -16.70 13.13 39.72
N LYS A 336 -16.95 12.40 40.81
CA LYS A 336 -17.05 10.93 40.78
C LYS A 336 -18.26 10.48 39.95
N GLU A 337 -19.39 11.16 40.08
CA GLU A 337 -20.60 10.84 39.33
C GLU A 337 -20.42 11.06 37.83
N PHE A 338 -19.85 12.17 37.38
CA PHE A 338 -19.52 12.41 35.99
C PHE A 338 -18.60 11.32 35.42
N ARG A 339 -17.53 10.93 36.18
CA ARG A 339 -16.60 9.91 35.76
C ARG A 339 -17.28 8.54 35.65
N ARG A 340 -18.12 8.18 36.61
CA ARG A 340 -18.87 6.91 36.61
C ARG A 340 -19.78 6.83 35.39
N GLU A 341 -20.57 7.85 35.13
CA GLU A 341 -21.48 7.88 33.97
C GLU A 341 -20.74 7.86 32.64
N ALA A 342 -19.61 8.55 32.53
CA ALA A 342 -18.78 8.47 31.35
C ALA A 342 -18.27 7.04 31.08
N MET A 343 -17.87 6.34 32.15
CA MET A 343 -17.40 4.94 32.05
C MET A 343 -18.53 3.97 31.69
N GLU A 344 -19.76 4.23 32.16
CA GLU A 344 -20.95 3.41 31.89
C GLU A 344 -21.61 3.74 30.54
N SER A 345 -21.26 4.86 29.91
CA SER A 345 -21.83 5.31 28.64
C SER A 345 -21.15 4.70 27.42
N ASP A 346 -21.73 4.93 26.24
CA ASP A 346 -21.16 4.50 24.93
C ASP A 346 -19.96 5.37 24.46
N ILE A 347 -19.50 6.31 25.28
CA ILE A 347 -18.42 7.26 24.95
C ILE A 347 -17.11 6.52 24.65
N MET A 348 -16.79 5.46 25.41
CA MET A 348 -15.58 4.66 25.19
C MET A 348 -15.62 3.96 23.83
N ASP A 349 -16.77 3.48 23.40
CA ASP A 349 -16.91 2.82 22.10
C ASP A 349 -16.91 3.84 20.95
N LYS A 350 -17.44 5.02 21.16
CA LYS A 350 -17.31 6.15 20.23
C LYS A 350 -15.84 6.58 20.08
N ALA A 351 -15.09 6.63 21.18
CA ALA A 351 -13.66 6.92 21.13
C ALA A 351 -12.88 5.86 20.33
N LYS A 352 -13.18 4.57 20.52
CA LYS A 352 -12.60 3.48 19.71
C LYS A 352 -12.93 3.65 18.22
N SER A 353 -14.19 3.96 17.89
CA SER A 353 -14.61 4.16 16.50
C SER A 353 -13.85 5.31 15.83
N ARG A 354 -13.67 6.42 16.53
CA ARG A 354 -12.89 7.57 16.07
C ARG A 354 -11.42 7.23 15.89
N ALA A 355 -10.84 6.46 16.82
CA ALA A 355 -9.46 6.00 16.70
C ALA A 355 -9.28 5.09 15.48
N VAL A 356 -10.26 4.22 15.18
CA VAL A 356 -10.24 3.37 13.98
C VAL A 356 -10.25 4.22 12.71
N GLU A 357 -11.10 5.26 12.62
CA GLU A 357 -11.13 6.17 11.48
C GLU A 357 -9.79 6.89 11.30
N LEU A 358 -9.22 7.39 12.39
CA LEU A 358 -7.94 8.09 12.36
C LEU A 358 -6.80 7.17 11.94
N MET A 359 -6.72 5.98 12.50
CA MET A 359 -5.72 4.99 12.12
C MET A 359 -5.88 4.56 10.65
N ASN A 360 -7.10 4.37 10.18
CA ASN A 360 -7.34 4.10 8.77
C ASN A 360 -6.80 5.23 7.89
N THR A 361 -7.05 6.47 8.23
CA THR A 361 -6.56 7.64 7.47
C THR A 361 -5.02 7.72 7.49
N MET A 362 -4.40 7.50 8.64
CA MET A 362 -2.94 7.57 8.80
C MET A 362 -2.22 6.45 8.07
N PHE A 363 -2.77 5.23 8.08
CA PHE A 363 -2.14 4.05 7.49
C PHE A 363 -2.58 3.76 6.06
N ALA A 364 -3.56 4.51 5.50
CA ALA A 364 -4.01 4.31 4.12
C ALA A 364 -2.87 4.39 3.10
N PRO A 365 -1.94 5.37 3.13
CA PRO A 365 -0.83 5.43 2.18
C PRO A 365 0.07 4.19 2.26
N LEU A 366 0.42 3.76 3.48
CA LEU A 366 1.26 2.59 3.71
C LEU A 366 0.63 1.31 3.15
N VAL A 367 -0.66 1.09 3.45
CA VAL A 367 -1.37 -0.13 3.04
C VAL A 367 -1.69 -0.14 1.55
N SER A 368 -1.98 1.03 0.94
CA SER A 368 -2.30 1.14 -0.49
C SER A 368 -1.09 0.92 -1.38
N ASN A 369 0.11 1.29 -0.92
CA ASN A 369 1.34 1.10 -1.65
C ASN A 369 1.93 -0.31 -1.52
N MET A 370 1.41 -1.13 -0.60
CA MET A 370 1.83 -2.52 -0.47
C MET A 370 1.25 -3.37 -1.62
N SER A 371 2.12 -3.86 -2.49
CA SER A 371 1.74 -4.79 -3.56
C SER A 371 1.13 -6.06 -2.95
N GLY A 372 -0.13 -6.33 -3.22
CA GLY A 372 -0.75 -7.59 -2.81
C GLY A 372 -2.01 -7.50 -1.96
N LYS A 373 -2.72 -6.38 -1.95
CA LYS A 373 -4.04 -6.21 -1.30
C LYS A 373 -4.02 -6.45 0.21
N TYR A 374 -3.09 -5.82 0.89
CA TYR A 374 -3.06 -5.81 2.34
C TYR A 374 -4.30 -5.10 2.91
N LYS A 375 -4.73 -5.55 4.09
CA LYS A 375 -5.86 -4.96 4.83
C LYS A 375 -5.38 -4.44 6.16
N LEU A 376 -5.83 -3.24 6.51
CA LEU A 376 -5.62 -2.69 7.84
C LEU A 376 -6.61 -3.29 8.84
N ARG A 377 -6.13 -3.63 10.02
CA ARG A 377 -6.93 -4.03 11.17
C ARG A 377 -6.48 -3.25 12.39
N VAL A 378 -7.40 -2.54 13.02
CA VAL A 378 -7.15 -1.87 14.30
C VAL A 378 -7.66 -2.74 15.43
N LYS A 379 -6.84 -2.93 16.47
CA LYS A 379 -7.18 -3.67 17.69
C LYS A 379 -6.93 -2.79 18.91
N PHE A 380 -7.63 -3.09 19.99
CA PHE A 380 -7.44 -2.45 21.27
C PHE A 380 -6.98 -3.50 22.29
N LYS A 381 -5.95 -3.13 23.07
CA LYS A 381 -5.51 -3.96 24.20
C LYS A 381 -6.64 -3.96 25.24
N GLN A 382 -6.95 -5.11 25.78
CA GLN A 382 -7.89 -5.18 26.90
C GLN A 382 -7.12 -4.86 28.18
N ASN A 383 -7.58 -3.87 28.93
CA ASN A 383 -7.04 -3.63 30.27
C ASN A 383 -7.45 -4.78 31.18
N ARG A 384 -6.53 -5.26 32.01
CA ARG A 384 -6.89 -6.14 33.11
C ARG A 384 -7.67 -5.31 34.14
N PRO A 385 -8.71 -5.84 34.74
CA PRO A 385 -9.48 -5.11 35.77
C PRO A 385 -8.63 -4.52 36.90
N GLU A 386 -7.54 -5.17 37.24
CA GLU A 386 -6.58 -4.76 38.28
C GLU A 386 -5.85 -3.42 37.93
N GLU A 387 -5.52 -3.17 36.67
CA GLU A 387 -4.83 -1.93 36.26
C GLU A 387 -5.74 -0.69 36.38
N LEU A 388 -7.05 -0.86 36.28
CA LEU A 388 -8.02 0.23 36.45
C LEU A 388 -8.16 0.68 37.92
N PHE A 389 -7.98 -0.22 38.87
CA PHE A 389 -8.06 0.07 40.30
C PHE A 389 -6.75 0.68 40.84
N GLU A 390 -5.59 0.36 40.29
CA GLU A 390 -4.31 0.94 40.71
C GLU A 390 -4.17 2.41 40.28
N GLU A 391 -4.63 2.78 39.07
CA GLU A 391 -4.66 4.19 38.64
C GLU A 391 -5.60 5.03 39.49
N GLU A 392 -6.76 4.48 39.90
CA GLU A 392 -7.74 5.18 40.75
C GLU A 392 -7.18 5.45 42.15
N ASN A 393 -6.40 4.53 42.69
CA ASN A 393 -5.78 4.68 44.03
C ASN A 393 -4.54 5.59 44.02
N ALA A 394 -3.78 5.62 42.92
CA ALA A 394 -2.61 6.47 42.78
C ALA A 394 -2.99 7.96 42.64
N GLU A 395 -4.02 8.29 41.86
CA GLU A 395 -4.54 9.66 41.75
C GLU A 395 -5.16 10.17 43.06
N PHE A 396 -5.77 9.26 43.84
CA PHE A 396 -6.37 9.62 45.13
C PHE A 396 -5.32 9.90 46.22
N SER A 397 -4.18 9.22 46.19
CA SER A 397 -3.07 9.47 47.14
C SER A 397 -2.31 10.78 46.77
N ALA A 398 -2.17 11.13 45.50
CA ALA A 398 -1.52 12.36 45.08
C ALA A 398 -2.33 13.61 45.44
N SER A 399 -3.67 13.55 45.36
CA SER A 399 -4.55 14.69 45.71
C SER A 399 -4.67 14.97 47.21
N ASN A 400 -4.31 14.01 48.05
CA ASN A 400 -4.35 14.15 49.52
C ASN A 400 -3.02 14.61 50.13
N THR A 401 -1.96 14.77 49.31
CA THR A 401 -0.61 15.20 49.77
C THR A 401 -0.36 16.69 49.57
N GLU A 402 -1.26 17.40 48.94
CA GLU A 402 -1.16 18.84 48.66
C GLU A 402 -2.06 19.74 49.56
N THR A 403 -2.46 19.25 50.75
CA THR A 403 -3.16 20.10 51.75
C THR A 403 -2.32 20.39 52.96
#